data_8585d1b753756c89c45b0e1f8192737e
#
_entry.id   8585d1b753756c89c45b0e1f8192737e
#
_cell.length_a   1.000
_cell.length_b   1.000
_cell.length_c   1.000
_cell.angle_alpha   90.00
_cell.angle_beta   90.00
_cell.angle_gamma   90.00
#
_symmetry.space_group_name_H-M   'P 1'
#
loop_
_entity.id
_entity.type
_entity.pdbx_description
1 polymer ?
#
loop_
_entity_poly.entity_id
_entity_poly.type
_entity_poly.pdbx_seq_one_letter_code
_entity_poly.pdbx_strand_id
1 'polypeptide(L)'
;MRKSIIAKVVTGALVGVLVSACSAEKNTASVDDVEPQPNKAGEVWPKLDIEVKSNATVETKVEEILSTMTIEQKIAQMIQPEIRNITVEDMRKYGFGSYLNGGGAFPNNDKHATPEDWVALAEKLYQASIDDSLDGSTIPTMWGTDAVHGHNNVIGATLFPHNIGLGAANNPELVEKIAHITAKEVMATGIDWVFAPTVAVVRDDRWGRTYESYSEDPAIVREYAASVVKGLQGAADKDFLSDQRVISTVKHF
;
A
#
# COMPACT_ATOMS: atom_id res chain seq x y z
N MET A 1 -41.76 27.33 -61.80
CA MET A 1 -42.57 28.56 -61.51
C MET A 1 -42.07 29.12 -60.23
N ARG A 2 -41.37 30.24 -60.31
CA ARG A 2 -41.70 31.55 -59.77
C ARG A 2 -42.05 31.54 -58.30
N LYS A 3 -41.48 32.28 -57.43
CA LYS A 3 -40.83 33.59 -57.21
C LYS A 3 -40.81 33.72 -55.65
N SER A 4 -40.12 34.41 -54.88
CA SER A 4 -39.43 35.69 -54.95
C SER A 4 -39.15 36.12 -53.50
N ILE A 5 -37.93 36.49 -53.20
CA ILE A 5 -37.43 37.64 -52.42
C ILE A 5 -38.45 38.37 -51.52
N ILE A 6 -38.04 38.55 -50.24
CA ILE A 6 -37.99 39.88 -49.61
C ILE A 6 -37.00 39.88 -48.49
N ALA A 7 -35.99 40.72 -48.59
CA ALA A 7 -35.11 41.17 -47.49
C ALA A 7 -35.87 42.12 -46.58
N LYS A 8 -35.69 42.02 -45.28
CA LYS A 8 -35.87 43.18 -44.38
C LYS A 8 -34.70 43.23 -43.39
N VAL A 9 -33.95 44.26 -43.58
CA VAL A 9 -33.01 44.84 -42.65
C VAL A 9 -33.79 45.36 -41.45
N VAL A 10 -33.42 44.99 -40.25
CA VAL A 10 -33.75 45.74 -39.03
C VAL A 10 -32.47 45.86 -38.19
N THR A 11 -32.15 47.08 -38.01
CA THR A 11 -31.08 47.71 -37.28
C THR A 11 -31.15 47.46 -35.77
N GLY A 12 -30.02 47.16 -35.17
CA GLY A 12 -29.51 47.67 -33.92
C GLY A 12 -30.24 47.37 -32.59
N ALA A 13 -29.57 46.61 -31.77
CA ALA A 13 -29.40 46.92 -30.35
C ALA A 13 -28.20 46.16 -29.82
N LEU A 14 -27.09 46.85 -29.61
CA LEU A 14 -25.98 46.37 -28.79
C LEU A 14 -26.49 46.27 -27.37
N VAL A 15 -26.71 45.07 -26.87
CA VAL A 15 -26.80 44.81 -25.44
C VAL A 15 -25.43 44.24 -25.02
N GLY A 16 -24.66 45.10 -24.38
CA GLY A 16 -23.43 44.72 -23.73
C GLY A 16 -23.74 43.80 -22.55
N VAL A 17 -23.47 42.54 -22.72
CA VAL A 17 -23.40 41.61 -21.59
C VAL A 17 -22.03 41.82 -20.93
N LEU A 18 -22.04 42.53 -19.81
CA LEU A 18 -20.95 42.58 -18.85
C LEU A 18 -20.79 41.16 -18.31
N VAL A 19 -19.81 40.41 -18.86
CA VAL A 19 -19.30 39.18 -18.21
C VAL A 19 -18.56 39.63 -16.97
N SER A 20 -19.23 39.56 -15.83
CA SER A 20 -18.61 39.69 -14.53
C SER A 20 -17.70 38.44 -14.39
N ALA A 21 -16.42 38.61 -14.64
CA ALA A 21 -15.42 37.61 -14.28
C ALA A 21 -15.40 37.53 -12.75
N CYS A 22 -16.05 36.53 -12.20
CA CYS A 22 -15.75 36.08 -10.83
C CYS A 22 -14.29 35.66 -10.83
N SER A 23 -13.45 36.54 -10.31
CA SER A 23 -12.12 36.17 -9.86
C SER A 23 -12.29 35.20 -8.70
N ALA A 24 -12.24 33.91 -8.99
CA ALA A 24 -11.96 32.94 -7.95
C ALA A 24 -10.54 33.26 -7.46
N GLU A 25 -10.46 33.88 -6.31
CA GLU A 25 -9.19 33.91 -5.57
C GLU A 25 -8.72 32.46 -5.43
N LYS A 26 -7.70 32.13 -6.18
CA LYS A 26 -6.89 30.94 -5.90
C LYS A 26 -6.29 31.18 -4.53
N ASN A 27 -6.88 30.58 -3.51
CA ASN A 27 -6.18 30.31 -2.27
C ASN A 27 -5.03 29.35 -2.63
N THR A 28 -3.97 29.88 -3.18
CA THR A 28 -2.67 29.25 -3.11
C THR A 28 -2.24 29.34 -1.67
N ALA A 29 -2.67 28.37 -0.86
CA ALA A 29 -1.90 28.05 0.32
C ALA A 29 -0.48 27.83 -0.22
N SER A 30 0.42 28.76 0.06
CA SER A 30 1.83 28.58 -0.12
C SER A 30 2.18 27.29 0.62
N VAL A 31 2.45 26.24 -0.10
CA VAL A 31 3.29 25.16 0.42
C VAL A 31 4.55 25.93 0.78
N ASP A 32 4.76 26.19 2.07
CA ASP A 32 6.04 26.66 2.53
C ASP A 32 7.04 25.71 1.93
N ASP A 33 7.86 26.25 1.04
CA ASP A 33 9.06 25.60 0.56
C ASP A 33 9.92 25.39 1.81
N VAL A 34 9.72 24.27 2.49
CA VAL A 34 10.63 23.77 3.48
C VAL A 34 11.85 23.36 2.67
N GLU A 35 12.71 24.35 2.37
CA GLU A 35 14.06 24.04 1.94
C GLU A 35 14.62 23.04 2.93
N PRO A 36 15.10 21.87 2.49
CA PRO A 36 15.74 20.92 3.40
C PRO A 36 16.90 21.67 4.07
N GLN A 37 16.76 21.90 5.37
CA GLN A 37 17.86 22.50 6.17
C GLN A 37 19.09 21.61 5.95
N PRO A 38 20.25 22.18 5.60
CA PRO A 38 21.44 21.39 5.40
C PRO A 38 21.74 20.61 6.68
N ASN A 39 21.69 19.30 6.60
CA ASN A 39 22.06 18.41 7.68
C ASN A 39 23.47 18.77 8.15
N LYS A 40 23.68 18.84 9.46
CA LYS A 40 25.02 18.99 10.03
C LYS A 40 25.91 17.90 9.48
N ALA A 41 27.09 18.25 9.04
CA ALA A 41 28.05 17.27 8.51
C ALA A 41 28.17 16.07 9.47
N GLY A 42 27.70 14.90 9.03
CA GLY A 42 27.69 13.66 9.82
C GLY A 42 26.34 12.97 9.97
N GLU A 43 25.20 13.65 9.76
CA GLU A 43 23.90 12.98 9.73
C GLU A 43 23.51 12.65 8.28
N VAL A 44 23.53 11.36 7.95
CA VAL A 44 23.15 10.86 6.62
C VAL A 44 21.63 10.86 6.44
N TRP A 45 20.88 10.65 7.53
CA TRP A 45 19.43 10.56 7.51
C TRP A 45 18.78 11.51 8.52
N PRO A 46 17.71 12.24 8.15
CA PRO A 46 16.99 13.07 9.10
C PRO A 46 16.28 12.19 10.13
N LYS A 47 16.28 12.61 11.39
CA LYS A 47 15.40 12.03 12.40
C LYS A 47 14.00 12.55 12.19
N LEU A 48 13.08 11.65 11.86
CA LEU A 48 11.67 11.97 11.71
C LEU A 48 10.95 11.81 13.06
N ASP A 49 10.03 12.71 13.36
CA ASP A 49 9.09 12.54 14.45
C ASP A 49 7.90 11.74 13.96
N ILE A 50 7.89 10.43 14.27
CA ILE A 50 6.84 9.50 13.85
C ILE A 50 5.80 9.31 14.94
N GLU A 51 4.55 9.07 14.56
CA GLU A 51 3.44 8.87 15.49
C GLU A 51 3.62 7.61 16.34
N VAL A 52 4.00 6.51 15.71
CA VAL A 52 4.32 5.26 16.43
C VAL A 52 5.71 5.38 17.03
N LYS A 53 5.77 5.47 18.35
CA LYS A 53 7.03 5.59 19.08
C LYS A 53 7.66 4.22 19.34
N SER A 54 8.99 4.17 19.41
CA SER A 54 9.70 2.97 19.82
C SER A 54 9.30 2.57 21.25
N ASN A 55 9.22 1.27 21.48
CA ASN A 55 8.89 0.71 22.80
C ASN A 55 10.16 0.06 23.37
N ALA A 56 10.67 0.62 24.47
CA ALA A 56 11.91 0.15 25.09
C ALA A 56 11.88 -1.35 25.46
N THR A 57 10.71 -1.87 25.84
CA THR A 57 10.56 -3.31 26.13
C THR A 57 10.69 -4.16 24.87
N VAL A 58 10.15 -3.68 23.74
CA VAL A 58 10.28 -4.37 22.45
C VAL A 58 11.72 -4.33 21.97
N GLU A 59 12.38 -3.17 22.04
CA GLU A 59 13.79 -3.02 21.66
C GLU A 59 14.71 -3.94 22.47
N THR A 60 14.53 -3.99 23.79
CA THR A 60 15.29 -4.90 24.66
C THR A 60 15.09 -6.35 24.22
N LYS A 61 13.85 -6.77 23.96
CA LYS A 61 13.57 -8.14 23.51
C LYS A 61 14.19 -8.44 22.14
N VAL A 62 14.21 -7.49 21.23
CA VAL A 62 14.88 -7.62 19.91
C VAL A 62 16.38 -7.82 20.11
N GLU A 63 17.03 -7.04 20.96
CA GLU A 63 18.45 -7.17 21.26
C GLU A 63 18.77 -8.53 21.90
N GLU A 64 17.96 -8.99 22.86
CA GLU A 64 18.08 -10.31 23.47
C GLU A 64 18.06 -11.43 22.41
N ILE A 65 17.05 -11.41 21.50
CA ILE A 65 16.94 -12.39 20.42
C ILE A 65 18.17 -12.32 19.52
N LEU A 66 18.53 -11.13 19.02
CA LEU A 66 19.67 -10.93 18.15
C LEU A 66 21.01 -11.41 18.76
N SER A 67 21.18 -11.29 20.08
CA SER A 67 22.39 -11.71 20.76
C SER A 67 22.59 -13.24 20.77
N THR A 68 21.51 -14.00 20.65
CA THR A 68 21.53 -15.48 20.63
C THR A 68 21.56 -16.08 19.23
N MET A 69 21.27 -15.30 18.18
CA MET A 69 21.20 -15.79 16.81
C MET A 69 22.56 -16.05 16.18
N THR A 70 22.67 -17.14 15.46
CA THR A 70 23.81 -17.40 14.55
C THR A 70 23.77 -16.48 13.33
N ILE A 71 24.85 -16.43 12.57
CA ILE A 71 24.89 -15.64 11.34
C ILE A 71 23.91 -16.18 10.29
N GLU A 72 23.75 -17.49 10.22
CA GLU A 72 22.81 -18.16 9.31
C GLU A 72 21.36 -17.79 9.64
N GLN A 73 20.99 -17.80 10.93
CA GLN A 73 19.66 -17.38 11.38
C GLN A 73 19.40 -15.89 11.07
N LYS A 74 20.39 -15.01 11.26
CA LYS A 74 20.29 -13.58 10.88
C LYS A 74 20.09 -13.40 9.38
N ILE A 75 20.81 -14.18 8.57
CA ILE A 75 20.63 -14.16 7.11
C ILE A 75 19.24 -14.65 6.74
N ALA A 76 18.76 -15.73 7.34
CA ALA A 76 17.43 -16.28 7.06
C ALA A 76 16.31 -15.27 7.36
N GLN A 77 16.46 -14.47 8.43
CA GLN A 77 15.49 -13.40 8.74
C GLN A 77 15.42 -12.29 7.66
N MET A 78 16.43 -12.15 6.81
CA MET A 78 16.47 -11.18 5.69
C MET A 78 16.01 -11.77 4.36
N ILE A 79 15.76 -13.09 4.29
CA ILE A 79 15.32 -13.78 3.08
C ILE A 79 13.80 -13.87 3.07
N GLN A 80 13.20 -13.51 1.91
CA GLN A 80 11.76 -13.59 1.67
C GLN A 80 11.48 -14.42 0.42
N PRO A 81 11.40 -15.75 0.54
CA PRO A 81 11.14 -16.61 -0.61
C PRO A 81 9.66 -16.58 -1.03
N GLU A 82 9.42 -16.95 -2.27
CA GLU A 82 8.10 -17.06 -2.84
C GLU A 82 7.51 -18.46 -2.60
N ILE A 83 6.19 -18.55 -2.34
CA ILE A 83 5.51 -19.80 -1.92
C ILE A 83 5.67 -20.98 -2.90
N ARG A 84 5.91 -20.72 -4.19
CA ARG A 84 6.19 -21.79 -5.18
C ARG A 84 7.59 -22.37 -5.07
N ASN A 85 8.49 -21.69 -4.37
CA ASN A 85 9.93 -22.01 -4.31
C ASN A 85 10.36 -22.55 -2.93
N ILE A 86 9.43 -22.66 -1.99
CA ILE A 86 9.70 -23.21 -0.64
C ILE A 86 8.72 -24.31 -0.30
N THR A 87 9.17 -25.17 0.57
CA THR A 87 8.35 -26.19 1.22
C THR A 87 8.23 -25.89 2.71
N VAL A 88 7.31 -26.58 3.38
CA VAL A 88 7.20 -26.54 4.85
C VAL A 88 8.50 -26.98 5.52
N GLU A 89 9.20 -27.94 4.91
CA GLU A 89 10.48 -28.43 5.42
C GLU A 89 11.61 -27.40 5.22
N ASP A 90 11.61 -26.64 4.14
CA ASP A 90 12.55 -25.52 3.96
C ASP A 90 12.33 -24.45 5.02
N MET A 91 11.07 -24.12 5.33
CA MET A 91 10.74 -23.16 6.41
C MET A 91 11.28 -23.65 7.76
N ARG A 92 11.05 -24.92 8.12
CA ARG A 92 11.56 -25.54 9.35
C ARG A 92 13.08 -25.56 9.41
N LYS A 93 13.73 -25.80 8.28
CA LYS A 93 15.19 -25.93 8.19
C LYS A 93 15.91 -24.60 8.26
N TYR A 94 15.35 -23.57 7.66
CA TYR A 94 16.03 -22.29 7.50
C TYR A 94 15.47 -21.17 8.35
N GLY A 95 14.24 -21.25 8.80
CA GLY A 95 13.61 -20.21 9.65
C GLY A 95 13.51 -18.85 8.97
N PHE A 96 12.99 -18.81 7.72
CA PHE A 96 12.85 -17.56 6.98
C PHE A 96 11.99 -16.55 7.74
N GLY A 97 12.47 -15.30 7.86
CA GLY A 97 11.75 -14.24 8.58
C GLY A 97 10.43 -13.85 7.92
N SER A 98 10.33 -14.02 6.62
CA SER A 98 9.10 -13.78 5.87
C SER A 98 9.05 -14.62 4.60
N TYR A 99 7.88 -14.72 4.01
CA TYR A 99 7.67 -15.29 2.68
C TYR A 99 6.56 -14.51 1.96
N LEU A 100 6.44 -14.69 0.67
CA LEU A 100 5.46 -13.98 -0.13
C LEU A 100 4.77 -14.87 -1.15
N ASN A 101 3.64 -14.42 -1.65
CA ASN A 101 3.12 -14.87 -2.94
C ASN A 101 3.19 -13.74 -3.96
N GLY A 102 3.79 -14.01 -5.10
CA GLY A 102 3.73 -13.12 -6.26
C GLY A 102 2.38 -13.21 -6.97
N GLY A 103 2.14 -12.30 -7.92
CA GLY A 103 0.94 -12.36 -8.75
C GLY A 103 0.84 -13.71 -9.47
N GLY A 104 -0.30 -14.38 -9.31
CA GLY A 104 -0.53 -15.71 -9.89
C GLY A 104 0.11 -16.88 -9.14
N ALA A 105 0.56 -16.67 -7.90
CA ALA A 105 0.97 -17.75 -6.99
C ALA A 105 -0.16 -18.04 -5.99
N PHE A 106 -0.48 -19.30 -5.82
CA PHE A 106 -1.60 -19.77 -5.03
C PHE A 106 -1.20 -21.00 -4.21
N PRO A 107 -1.85 -21.27 -3.07
CA PRO A 107 -1.69 -22.53 -2.37
C PRO A 107 -1.87 -23.72 -3.34
N ASN A 108 -1.00 -24.70 -3.26
CA ASN A 108 -1.01 -25.90 -4.12
C ASN A 108 -0.94 -25.63 -5.64
N ASN A 109 -0.50 -24.43 -6.07
CA ASN A 109 -0.59 -23.95 -7.45
C ASN A 109 -2.01 -23.98 -8.04
N ASP A 110 -3.03 -23.93 -7.20
CA ASP A 110 -4.42 -23.90 -7.62
C ASP A 110 -4.99 -22.48 -7.52
N LYS A 111 -5.27 -21.85 -8.67
CA LYS A 111 -5.90 -20.53 -8.72
C LYS A 111 -7.32 -20.48 -8.11
N HIS A 112 -7.93 -21.64 -7.89
CA HIS A 112 -9.22 -21.80 -7.24
C HIS A 112 -9.10 -22.15 -5.75
N ALA A 113 -7.87 -22.05 -5.18
CA ALA A 113 -7.65 -22.25 -3.75
C ALA A 113 -8.64 -21.39 -2.94
N THR A 114 -9.32 -22.04 -2.03
CA THR A 114 -10.31 -21.39 -1.15
C THR A 114 -9.62 -20.60 -0.04
N PRO A 115 -10.28 -19.65 0.63
CA PRO A 115 -9.70 -18.99 1.80
C PRO A 115 -9.17 -19.97 2.86
N GLU A 116 -9.81 -21.12 3.03
CA GLU A 116 -9.38 -22.19 3.93
C GLU A 116 -8.04 -22.81 3.49
N ASP A 117 -7.80 -22.96 2.18
CA ASP A 117 -6.52 -23.46 1.65
C ASP A 117 -5.40 -22.47 1.94
N TRP A 118 -5.67 -21.15 1.83
CA TRP A 118 -4.72 -20.11 2.18
C TRP A 118 -4.38 -20.14 3.67
N VAL A 119 -5.38 -20.19 4.54
CA VAL A 119 -5.19 -20.30 5.99
C VAL A 119 -4.43 -21.58 6.34
N ALA A 120 -4.74 -22.71 5.69
CA ALA A 120 -4.05 -23.97 5.93
C ALA A 120 -2.56 -23.90 5.55
N LEU A 121 -2.20 -23.18 4.47
CA LEU A 121 -0.80 -22.95 4.11
C LEU A 121 -0.11 -22.02 5.12
N ALA A 122 -0.77 -20.92 5.50
CA ALA A 122 -0.28 -19.99 6.51
C ALA A 122 0.06 -20.71 7.81
N GLU A 123 -0.87 -21.51 8.31
CA GLU A 123 -0.70 -22.29 9.56
C GLU A 123 0.48 -23.27 9.45
N LYS A 124 0.61 -24.00 8.34
CA LYS A 124 1.73 -24.94 8.16
C LYS A 124 3.09 -24.24 8.18
N LEU A 125 3.20 -23.10 7.49
CA LEU A 125 4.46 -22.36 7.44
C LEU A 125 4.77 -21.66 8.78
N TYR A 126 3.73 -21.14 9.45
CA TYR A 126 3.86 -20.60 10.80
C TYR A 126 4.37 -21.65 11.79
N GLN A 127 3.73 -22.82 11.86
CA GLN A 127 4.13 -23.91 12.76
C GLN A 127 5.55 -24.40 12.44
N ALA A 128 5.93 -24.44 11.16
CA ALA A 128 7.28 -24.80 10.76
C ALA A 128 8.31 -23.75 11.21
N SER A 129 7.97 -22.45 11.18
CA SER A 129 8.90 -21.39 11.57
C SER A 129 9.19 -21.31 13.06
N ILE A 130 8.29 -21.82 13.91
CA ILE A 130 8.47 -21.87 15.37
C ILE A 130 8.98 -23.23 15.87
N ASP A 131 9.17 -24.21 15.00
CA ASP A 131 9.73 -25.53 15.31
C ASP A 131 11.26 -25.45 15.30
N ASP A 132 11.85 -25.36 16.47
CA ASP A 132 13.29 -25.19 16.69
C ASP A 132 14.14 -26.46 16.47
N SER A 133 13.51 -27.55 16.05
CA SER A 133 14.18 -28.87 15.99
C SER A 133 15.31 -28.95 14.97
N LEU A 134 15.33 -28.11 13.93
CA LEU A 134 16.34 -28.12 12.86
C LEU A 134 17.22 -26.88 12.84
N ASP A 135 16.65 -25.69 12.96
CA ASP A 135 17.38 -24.42 12.86
C ASP A 135 17.64 -23.74 14.20
N GLY A 136 17.00 -24.22 15.28
CA GLY A 136 17.09 -23.65 16.62
C GLY A 136 16.38 -22.30 16.77
N SER A 137 15.52 -21.91 15.84
CA SER A 137 14.76 -20.67 15.86
C SER A 137 13.30 -20.92 16.26
N THR A 138 12.73 -19.96 17.00
CA THR A 138 11.29 -19.91 17.32
C THR A 138 10.67 -18.59 16.87
N ILE A 139 11.32 -17.88 15.95
CA ILE A 139 10.84 -16.59 15.43
C ILE A 139 9.75 -16.84 14.41
N PRO A 140 8.51 -16.36 14.66
CA PRO A 140 7.42 -16.56 13.71
C PRO A 140 7.70 -15.87 12.38
N THR A 141 7.42 -16.57 11.28
CA THR A 141 7.48 -16.00 9.94
C THR A 141 6.27 -15.11 9.63
N MET A 142 6.43 -14.16 8.70
CA MET A 142 5.34 -13.30 8.21
C MET A 142 5.04 -13.59 6.74
N TRP A 143 3.77 -13.56 6.37
CA TRP A 143 3.36 -13.68 4.98
C TRP A 143 3.05 -12.31 4.37
N GLY A 144 3.76 -11.92 3.28
CA GLY A 144 3.52 -10.70 2.53
C GLY A 144 2.85 -10.97 1.17
N THR A 145 1.96 -10.07 0.74
CA THR A 145 1.29 -10.18 -0.56
C THR A 145 1.08 -8.83 -1.23
N ASP A 146 0.95 -8.84 -2.56
CA ASP A 146 0.42 -7.70 -3.28
C ASP A 146 -1.11 -7.68 -3.20
N ALA A 147 -1.65 -6.63 -2.58
CA ALA A 147 -3.08 -6.35 -2.51
C ALA A 147 -3.30 -4.83 -2.68
N VAL A 148 -2.88 -4.30 -3.83
CA VAL A 148 -2.82 -2.85 -4.10
C VAL A 148 -4.21 -2.25 -4.32
N HIS A 149 -5.16 -3.01 -4.86
CA HIS A 149 -6.54 -2.59 -5.14
C HIS A 149 -7.56 -3.68 -4.75
N GLY A 150 -7.44 -4.23 -3.56
CA GLY A 150 -8.17 -5.37 -3.03
C GLY A 150 -7.32 -6.62 -2.98
N HIS A 151 -7.82 -7.68 -2.35
CA HIS A 151 -7.12 -8.97 -2.25
C HIS A 151 -7.24 -9.78 -3.55
N ASN A 152 -6.58 -9.30 -4.60
CA ASN A 152 -6.75 -9.76 -5.99
C ASN A 152 -6.24 -11.19 -6.27
N ASN A 153 -5.61 -11.84 -5.31
CA ASN A 153 -5.12 -13.21 -5.47
C ASN A 153 -6.17 -14.26 -5.06
N VAL A 154 -7.28 -13.86 -4.44
CA VAL A 154 -8.30 -14.79 -3.92
C VAL A 154 -9.61 -14.59 -4.65
N ILE A 155 -10.13 -15.67 -5.27
CA ILE A 155 -11.44 -15.64 -5.95
C ILE A 155 -12.52 -15.41 -4.91
N GLY A 156 -13.37 -14.40 -5.15
CA GLY A 156 -14.45 -14.00 -4.24
C GLY A 156 -14.11 -12.82 -3.35
N ALA A 157 -12.84 -12.41 -3.24
CA ALA A 157 -12.46 -11.16 -2.60
C ALA A 157 -12.89 -9.96 -3.46
N THR A 158 -13.01 -8.80 -2.81
CA THR A 158 -13.44 -7.56 -3.47
C THR A 158 -12.31 -6.97 -4.31
N LEU A 159 -12.56 -6.79 -5.61
CA LEU A 159 -11.68 -6.04 -6.49
C LEU A 159 -12.15 -4.59 -6.59
N PHE A 160 -11.25 -3.67 -6.27
CA PHE A 160 -11.49 -2.25 -6.43
C PHE A 160 -10.87 -1.72 -7.73
N PRO A 161 -11.29 -0.54 -8.21
CA PRO A 161 -10.61 0.12 -9.30
C PRO A 161 -9.13 0.30 -9.01
N HIS A 162 -8.30 0.24 -10.05
CA HIS A 162 -6.86 0.48 -9.89
C HIS A 162 -6.58 1.95 -9.51
N ASN A 163 -5.39 2.23 -9.00
CA ASN A 163 -5.02 3.50 -8.38
C ASN A 163 -5.31 4.72 -9.24
N ILE A 164 -5.11 4.66 -10.55
CA ILE A 164 -5.45 5.75 -11.48
C ILE A 164 -6.95 6.12 -11.41
N GLY A 165 -7.82 5.13 -11.28
CA GLY A 165 -9.26 5.34 -11.11
C GLY A 165 -9.62 5.90 -9.72
N LEU A 166 -8.95 5.42 -8.68
CA LEU A 166 -9.14 5.91 -7.32
C LEU A 166 -8.62 7.34 -7.17
N GLY A 167 -7.49 7.68 -7.80
CA GLY A 167 -6.97 9.04 -7.85
C GLY A 167 -7.93 10.02 -8.53
N ALA A 168 -8.53 9.61 -9.65
CA ALA A 168 -9.54 10.40 -10.36
C ALA A 168 -10.81 10.64 -9.53
N ALA A 169 -11.16 9.75 -8.59
CA ALA A 169 -12.28 9.93 -7.68
C ALA A 169 -12.05 11.04 -6.65
N ASN A 170 -10.80 11.41 -6.39
CA ASN A 170 -10.39 12.47 -5.47
C ASN A 170 -11.11 12.40 -4.11
N ASN A 171 -11.11 11.21 -3.51
CA ASN A 171 -11.81 10.94 -2.25
C ASN A 171 -10.95 10.09 -1.32
N PRO A 172 -10.10 10.70 -0.49
CA PRO A 172 -9.18 10.00 0.42
C PRO A 172 -9.92 9.19 1.50
N GLU A 173 -11.10 9.63 1.95
CA GLU A 173 -11.91 8.89 2.92
C GLU A 173 -12.44 7.57 2.33
N LEU A 174 -12.83 7.58 1.05
CA LEU A 174 -13.23 6.36 0.35
C LEU A 174 -12.05 5.40 0.24
N VAL A 175 -10.86 5.91 -0.06
CA VAL A 175 -9.64 5.09 -0.19
C VAL A 175 -9.24 4.46 1.15
N GLU A 176 -9.40 5.18 2.28
CA GLU A 176 -9.19 4.61 3.61
C GLU A 176 -10.15 3.44 3.89
N LYS A 177 -11.43 3.58 3.53
CA LYS A 177 -12.43 2.48 3.66
C LYS A 177 -12.08 1.28 2.78
N ILE A 178 -11.66 1.51 1.54
CA ILE A 178 -11.20 0.47 0.61
C ILE A 178 -10.02 -0.29 1.21
N ALA A 179 -9.04 0.43 1.74
CA ALA A 179 -7.86 -0.17 2.36
C ALA A 179 -8.23 -1.00 3.61
N HIS A 180 -9.20 -0.54 4.41
CA HIS A 180 -9.69 -1.32 5.55
C HIS A 180 -10.41 -2.61 5.13
N ILE A 181 -11.23 -2.57 4.06
CA ILE A 181 -11.86 -3.78 3.52
C ILE A 181 -10.78 -4.74 3.02
N THR A 182 -9.78 -4.23 2.29
CA THR A 182 -8.64 -5.02 1.83
C THR A 182 -7.90 -5.69 2.99
N ALA A 183 -7.62 -4.95 4.08
CA ALA A 183 -6.98 -5.50 5.27
C ALA A 183 -7.77 -6.68 5.87
N LYS A 184 -9.08 -6.53 5.98
CA LYS A 184 -9.97 -7.60 6.51
C LYS A 184 -9.93 -8.87 5.65
N GLU A 185 -9.99 -8.69 4.33
CA GLU A 185 -9.99 -9.82 3.39
C GLU A 185 -8.62 -10.51 3.34
N VAL A 186 -7.53 -9.74 3.41
CA VAL A 186 -6.16 -10.26 3.49
C VAL A 186 -5.97 -11.06 4.79
N MET A 187 -6.32 -10.49 5.94
CA MET A 187 -6.21 -11.18 7.21
C MET A 187 -7.05 -12.46 7.27
N ALA A 188 -8.23 -12.46 6.65
CA ALA A 188 -9.11 -13.65 6.60
C ALA A 188 -8.47 -14.84 5.86
N THR A 189 -7.39 -14.63 5.12
CA THR A 189 -6.61 -15.67 4.44
C THR A 189 -5.28 -16.02 5.15
N GLY A 190 -5.07 -15.52 6.37
CA GLY A 190 -3.88 -15.80 7.16
C GLY A 190 -2.64 -14.99 6.75
N ILE A 191 -2.83 -13.90 6.02
CA ILE A 191 -1.75 -13.02 5.56
C ILE A 191 -1.66 -11.78 6.45
N ASP A 192 -0.44 -11.43 6.88
CA ASP A 192 -0.21 -10.37 7.87
C ASP A 192 0.26 -9.06 7.27
N TRP A 193 0.73 -9.08 6.02
CA TRP A 193 1.50 -7.99 5.44
C TRP A 193 1.11 -7.71 3.98
N VAL A 194 0.88 -6.44 3.66
CA VAL A 194 0.52 -5.97 2.32
C VAL A 194 1.57 -5.03 1.75
N PHE A 195 1.99 -5.28 0.52
CA PHE A 195 2.90 -4.43 -0.24
C PHE A 195 2.14 -3.27 -0.91
N ALA A 196 1.54 -2.43 -0.09
CA ALA A 196 0.74 -1.26 -0.46
C ALA A 196 0.81 -0.19 0.65
N PRO A 197 0.64 1.10 0.32
CA PRO A 197 0.30 1.69 -0.97
C PRO A 197 1.48 1.81 -1.94
N THR A 198 1.15 1.90 -3.24
CA THR A 198 2.07 2.44 -4.26
C THR A 198 1.98 3.96 -4.24
N VAL A 199 3.13 4.65 -4.17
CA VAL A 199 3.21 6.12 -4.03
C VAL A 199 4.04 6.79 -5.12
N ALA A 200 4.28 6.06 -6.21
CA ALA A 200 4.93 6.65 -7.37
C ALA A 200 4.08 7.80 -7.92
N VAL A 201 4.71 8.96 -8.12
CA VAL A 201 4.10 10.11 -8.79
C VAL A 201 4.39 9.99 -10.28
N VAL A 202 3.38 9.69 -11.09
CA VAL A 202 3.56 9.54 -12.53
C VAL A 202 3.93 10.87 -13.18
N ARG A 203 4.95 10.84 -14.05
CA ARG A 203 5.44 12.03 -14.78
C ARG A 203 5.43 11.84 -16.29
N ASP A 204 5.30 10.60 -16.74
CA ASP A 204 5.37 10.25 -18.14
C ASP A 204 4.46 9.04 -18.40
N ASP A 205 3.44 9.25 -19.23
CA ASP A 205 2.43 8.23 -19.55
C ASP A 205 3.00 7.02 -20.33
N ARG A 206 4.23 7.12 -20.83
CA ARG A 206 4.94 5.99 -21.45
C ARG A 206 5.43 4.97 -20.45
N TRP A 207 5.45 5.31 -19.15
CA TRP A 207 5.77 4.34 -18.12
C TRP A 207 4.69 3.26 -18.01
N GLY A 208 5.07 2.00 -18.21
CA GLY A 208 4.13 0.86 -18.28
C GLY A 208 3.31 0.62 -17.02
N ARG A 209 3.68 1.26 -15.88
CA ARG A 209 2.99 1.14 -14.59
C ARG A 209 2.27 2.44 -14.18
N THR A 210 1.99 3.33 -15.12
CA THR A 210 1.25 4.58 -14.89
C THR A 210 -0.07 4.36 -14.14
N TYR A 211 -0.79 3.29 -14.45
CA TYR A 211 -2.07 2.93 -13.83
C TYR A 211 -1.96 2.60 -12.33
N GLU A 212 -0.77 2.32 -11.81
CA GLU A 212 -0.52 2.08 -10.38
C GLU A 212 -0.33 3.38 -9.58
N SER A 213 -0.22 4.53 -10.23
CA SER A 213 -0.15 5.83 -9.57
C SER A 213 -1.55 6.40 -9.33
N TYR A 214 -1.73 7.07 -8.20
CA TYR A 214 -2.98 7.81 -7.93
C TYR A 214 -3.06 9.10 -8.75
N SER A 215 -1.93 9.77 -9.01
CA SER A 215 -1.91 11.06 -9.71
C SER A 215 -0.50 11.45 -10.16
N GLU A 216 -0.45 12.41 -11.08
CA GLU A 216 0.75 13.20 -11.38
C GLU A 216 1.00 14.32 -10.35
N ASP A 217 0.00 14.64 -9.51
CA ASP A 217 0.11 15.59 -8.42
C ASP A 217 0.60 14.90 -7.14
N PRO A 218 1.80 15.25 -6.63
CA PRO A 218 2.34 14.65 -5.42
C PRO A 218 1.52 14.95 -4.17
N ALA A 219 0.72 16.02 -4.13
CA ALA A 219 -0.14 16.32 -3.01
C ALA A 219 -1.25 15.27 -2.85
N ILE A 220 -1.89 14.88 -3.96
CA ILE A 220 -2.90 13.82 -3.99
C ILE A 220 -2.28 12.49 -3.59
N VAL A 221 -1.11 12.14 -4.13
CA VAL A 221 -0.42 10.89 -3.81
C VAL A 221 -0.07 10.81 -2.32
N ARG A 222 0.39 11.91 -1.73
CA ARG A 222 0.72 11.99 -0.29
C ARG A 222 -0.51 11.78 0.59
N GLU A 223 -1.62 12.44 0.28
CA GLU A 223 -2.87 12.32 1.04
C GLU A 223 -3.42 10.90 0.97
N TYR A 224 -3.40 10.30 -0.22
CA TYR A 224 -3.84 8.92 -0.43
C TYR A 224 -2.94 7.92 0.26
N ALA A 225 -1.62 8.14 0.26
CA ALA A 225 -0.68 7.29 0.98
C ALA A 225 -1.05 7.22 2.48
N ALA A 226 -1.31 8.35 3.11
CA ALA A 226 -1.73 8.40 4.52
C ALA A 226 -3.06 7.67 4.75
N SER A 227 -4.05 7.86 3.87
CA SER A 227 -5.36 7.21 3.96
C SER A 227 -5.26 5.69 3.80
N VAL A 228 -4.48 5.20 2.83
CA VAL A 228 -4.27 3.75 2.64
C VAL A 228 -3.57 3.13 3.84
N VAL A 229 -2.50 3.76 4.34
CA VAL A 229 -1.78 3.26 5.52
C VAL A 229 -2.71 3.17 6.72
N LYS A 230 -3.51 4.19 7.01
CA LYS A 230 -4.51 4.15 8.09
C LYS A 230 -5.56 3.07 7.87
N GLY A 231 -6.02 2.90 6.65
CA GLY A 231 -6.99 1.86 6.31
C GLY A 231 -6.43 0.46 6.49
N LEU A 232 -5.17 0.22 6.13
CA LEU A 232 -4.52 -1.09 6.26
C LEU A 232 -4.13 -1.41 7.70
N GLN A 233 -3.40 -0.53 8.38
CA GLN A 233 -2.79 -0.86 9.68
C GLN A 233 -3.40 -0.13 10.89
N GLY A 234 -4.41 0.71 10.68
CA GLY A 234 -5.05 1.48 11.76
C GLY A 234 -4.29 2.76 12.12
N ALA A 235 -4.87 3.54 13.04
CA ALA A 235 -4.27 4.75 13.56
C ALA A 235 -3.42 4.46 14.81
N ALA A 236 -2.32 5.20 15.00
CA ALA A 236 -1.29 4.94 15.98
C ALA A 236 -1.84 4.75 17.41
N ASP A 237 -2.64 5.63 17.92
CA ASP A 237 -3.11 5.58 19.31
C ASP A 237 -4.51 4.98 19.48
N LYS A 238 -5.01 4.26 18.47
CA LYS A 238 -6.40 3.78 18.47
C LYS A 238 -6.51 2.29 18.20
N ASP A 239 -6.16 1.88 16.98
CA ASP A 239 -6.40 0.53 16.47
C ASP A 239 -5.23 0.01 15.62
N PHE A 240 -4.02 0.52 15.91
CA PHE A 240 -2.79 0.14 15.22
C PHE A 240 -2.53 -1.36 15.34
N LEU A 241 -2.48 -2.04 14.20
CA LEU A 241 -2.29 -3.49 14.09
C LEU A 241 -3.22 -4.32 15.00
N SER A 242 -4.42 -3.80 15.27
CA SER A 242 -5.47 -4.55 15.96
C SER A 242 -6.11 -5.59 15.03
N ASP A 243 -7.07 -6.35 15.55
CA ASP A 243 -7.87 -7.27 14.75
C ASP A 243 -8.41 -6.59 13.48
N GLN A 244 -8.32 -7.29 12.35
CA GLN A 244 -8.71 -6.80 11.02
C GLN A 244 -7.77 -5.70 10.44
N ARG A 245 -6.55 -5.61 10.93
CA ARG A 245 -5.49 -4.75 10.40
C ARG A 245 -4.30 -5.59 9.98
N VAL A 246 -3.56 -5.11 8.98
CA VAL A 246 -2.34 -5.76 8.46
C VAL A 246 -1.23 -4.75 8.34
N ILE A 247 0.01 -5.20 8.31
CA ILE A 247 1.18 -4.34 8.08
C ILE A 247 1.12 -3.77 6.66
N SER A 248 1.34 -2.47 6.51
CA SER A 248 1.45 -1.81 5.21
C SER A 248 2.92 -1.57 4.84
N THR A 249 3.19 -1.51 3.54
CA THR A 249 4.51 -1.11 3.00
C THR A 249 4.33 -0.08 1.91
N VAL A 250 4.76 1.13 2.20
CA VAL A 250 4.80 2.20 1.20
C VAL A 250 5.88 1.89 0.15
N LYS A 251 5.52 1.84 -1.12
CA LYS A 251 6.42 1.48 -2.21
C LYS A 251 6.18 2.31 -3.43
N HIS A 252 6.97 2.37 -4.19
CA HIS A 252 8.05 2.64 -5.12
C HIS A 252 8.29 4.16 -5.11
N PHE A 253 9.22 4.63 -4.38
CA PHE A 253 9.63 6.05 -4.36
C PHE A 253 11.12 6.21 -4.66
#